data_75f81fa5ea7f7ff93d69591a543ee482
#
_entry.id   75f81fa5ea7f7ff93d69591a543ee482
#
_cell.length_a   1.000
_cell.length_b   1.000
_cell.length_c   1.000
_cell.angle_alpha   90.00
_cell.angle_beta   90.00
_cell.angle_gamma   90.00
#
_symmetry.space_group_name_H-M   'P 1'
#
loop_
_entity.id
_entity.type
_entity.pdbx_description
1 polymer ?
#
loop_
_entity_poly.entity_id
_entity_poly.type
_entity_poly.pdbx_seq_one_letter_code
_entity_poly.pdbx_strand_id
1 'polypeptide(L)'
;KYPQQLSGGQQQRVAIARALAMQPKIMLFDEPTSSLDPEMVREVLDTMKTLAQSGITMVCVTHEVGFAREVADRIVFMDEGKILEIAPPDLFFNHTKAQRTQQFLSQIL
;
A
#
# COMPACT_ATOMS: atom_id res chain seq x y z
N LYS A 1 18.15 -14.56 -15.00
CA LYS A 1 16.96 -15.40 -14.73
C LYS A 1 15.78 -15.00 -15.60
N TYR A 2 15.00 -15.95 -16.00
CA TYR A 2 13.74 -15.68 -16.69
C TYR A 2 12.67 -15.33 -15.65
N PRO A 3 11.67 -14.47 -16.00
CA PRO A 3 10.65 -14.04 -15.04
C PRO A 3 9.94 -15.19 -14.33
N GLN A 4 9.68 -16.31 -15.01
CA GLN A 4 9.01 -17.46 -14.41
C GLN A 4 9.85 -18.19 -13.38
N GLN A 5 11.15 -17.90 -13.28
CA GLN A 5 12.05 -18.50 -12.31
C GLN A 5 12.24 -17.66 -11.06
N LEU A 6 11.61 -16.50 -11.02
CA LEU A 6 11.71 -15.58 -9.89
C LEU A 6 10.66 -15.89 -8.83
N SER A 7 10.95 -15.55 -7.56
CA SER A 7 9.95 -15.60 -6.50
C SER A 7 8.83 -14.58 -6.79
N GLY A 8 7.69 -14.73 -6.10
CA GLY A 8 6.59 -13.77 -6.22
C GLY A 8 7.02 -12.35 -5.88
N GLY A 9 7.81 -12.17 -4.82
CA GLY A 9 8.32 -10.85 -4.43
C GLY A 9 9.28 -10.27 -5.45
N GLN A 10 10.16 -11.11 -6.02
CA GLN A 10 11.06 -10.68 -7.07
C GLN A 10 10.31 -10.29 -8.34
N GLN A 11 9.28 -11.05 -8.72
CA GLN A 11 8.44 -10.72 -9.86
C GLN A 11 7.74 -9.37 -9.66
N GLN A 12 7.25 -9.12 -8.45
CA GLN A 12 6.59 -7.86 -8.13
C GLN A 12 7.56 -6.68 -8.22
N ARG A 13 8.79 -6.84 -7.71
CA ARG A 13 9.81 -5.79 -7.81
C ARG A 13 10.22 -5.51 -9.25
N VAL A 14 10.29 -6.54 -10.09
CA VAL A 14 10.56 -6.37 -11.52
C VAL A 14 9.43 -5.58 -12.19
N ALA A 15 8.18 -5.91 -11.85
CA ALA A 15 7.02 -5.18 -12.38
C ALA A 15 7.05 -3.70 -11.98
N ILE A 16 7.42 -3.40 -10.73
CA ILE A 16 7.57 -2.03 -10.25
C ILE A 16 8.68 -1.31 -11.03
N ALA A 17 9.83 -1.96 -11.22
CA ALA A 17 10.95 -1.38 -11.96
C ALA A 17 10.57 -1.06 -13.40
N ARG A 18 9.81 -1.94 -14.06
CA ARG A 18 9.33 -1.71 -15.43
C ARG A 18 8.38 -0.51 -15.49
N ALA A 19 7.48 -0.41 -14.52
CA ALA A 19 6.56 0.73 -14.44
C ALA A 19 7.32 2.03 -14.26
N LEU A 20 8.35 2.04 -13.40
CA LEU A 20 9.19 3.21 -13.16
C LEU A 20 9.96 3.64 -14.40
N ALA A 21 10.40 2.68 -15.22
CA ALA A 21 11.16 3.00 -16.44
C ALA A 21 10.34 3.82 -17.44
N MET A 22 9.02 3.81 -17.33
CA MET A 22 8.13 4.64 -18.14
C MET A 22 8.04 6.08 -17.64
N GLN A 23 8.67 6.40 -16.53
CA GLN A 23 8.66 7.73 -15.89
C GLN A 23 7.25 8.26 -15.64
N PRO A 24 6.42 7.50 -14.89
CA PRO A 24 5.03 7.90 -14.67
C PRO A 24 4.95 9.06 -13.70
N LYS A 25 3.88 9.85 -13.81
CA LYS A 25 3.56 10.88 -12.82
C LYS A 25 2.85 10.31 -11.61
N ILE A 26 2.07 9.26 -11.81
CA ILE A 26 1.29 8.59 -10.77
C ILE A 26 1.48 7.08 -10.94
N MET A 27 1.74 6.39 -9.85
CA MET A 27 1.76 4.92 -9.82
C MET A 27 0.58 4.39 -9.00
N LEU A 28 -0.07 3.39 -9.56
CA LEU A 28 -1.20 2.72 -8.91
C LEU A 28 -0.77 1.31 -8.50
N PHE A 29 -1.04 0.96 -7.24
CA PHE A 29 -0.77 -0.37 -6.70
C PHE A 29 -2.09 -0.95 -6.18
N ASP A 30 -2.47 -2.12 -6.67
CA ASP A 30 -3.69 -2.80 -6.22
C ASP A 30 -3.30 -4.08 -5.49
N GLU A 31 -3.33 -4.02 -4.17
CA GLU A 31 -2.96 -5.12 -3.27
C GLU A 31 -1.65 -5.79 -3.66
N PRO A 32 -0.53 -5.02 -3.69
CA PRO A 32 0.74 -5.53 -4.24
C PRO A 32 1.36 -6.68 -3.46
N THR A 33 0.92 -6.93 -2.23
CA THR A 33 1.42 -8.02 -1.39
C THR A 33 0.45 -9.19 -1.29
N SER A 34 -0.67 -9.13 -1.99
CA SER A 34 -1.65 -10.21 -2.01
C SER A 34 -1.01 -11.49 -2.52
N SER A 35 -1.27 -12.62 -1.84
CA SER A 35 -0.77 -13.95 -2.21
C SER A 35 0.74 -14.16 -2.08
N LEU A 36 1.45 -13.24 -1.42
CA LEU A 36 2.87 -13.39 -1.11
C LEU A 36 3.06 -13.93 0.31
N ASP A 37 4.15 -14.68 0.53
CA ASP A 37 4.49 -15.08 1.89
C ASP A 37 5.08 -13.88 2.67
N PRO A 38 5.17 -13.95 4.03
CA PRO A 38 5.57 -12.81 4.85
C PRO A 38 6.93 -12.22 4.49
N GLU A 39 7.87 -13.04 4.07
CA GLU A 39 9.21 -12.59 3.71
C GLU A 39 9.20 -11.74 2.45
N MET A 40 8.44 -12.20 1.44
CA MET A 40 8.26 -11.49 0.18
C MET A 40 7.46 -10.21 0.37
N VAL A 41 6.45 -10.23 1.25
CA VAL A 41 5.69 -9.03 1.61
C VAL A 41 6.62 -7.93 2.10
N ARG A 42 7.54 -8.27 3.00
CA ARG A 42 8.50 -7.29 3.54
C ARG A 42 9.35 -6.67 2.45
N GLU A 43 9.88 -7.50 1.54
CA GLU A 43 10.71 -7.02 0.44
C GLU A 43 9.97 -6.05 -0.47
N VAL A 44 8.73 -6.38 -0.82
CA VAL A 44 7.89 -5.53 -1.68
C VAL A 44 7.57 -4.21 -0.98
N LEU A 45 7.18 -4.27 0.30
CA LEU A 45 6.86 -3.07 1.06
C LEU A 45 8.07 -2.15 1.23
N ASP A 46 9.26 -2.71 1.45
CA ASP A 46 10.49 -1.91 1.54
C ASP A 46 10.78 -1.18 0.23
N THR A 47 10.58 -1.85 -0.90
CA THR A 47 10.70 -1.22 -2.22
C THR A 47 9.71 -0.07 -2.36
N MET A 48 8.46 -0.27 -1.96
CA MET A 48 7.42 0.75 -2.05
C MET A 48 7.70 1.93 -1.12
N LYS A 49 8.27 1.70 0.07
CA LYS A 49 8.70 2.78 0.96
C LYS A 49 9.75 3.66 0.30
N THR A 50 10.73 3.04 -0.35
CA THR A 50 11.76 3.78 -1.08
C THR A 50 11.14 4.64 -2.18
N LEU A 51 10.17 4.10 -2.91
CA LEU A 51 9.45 4.85 -3.93
C LEU A 51 8.69 6.04 -3.35
N ALA A 52 8.01 5.83 -2.22
CA ALA A 52 7.26 6.89 -1.57
C ALA A 52 8.17 8.05 -1.17
N GLN A 53 9.40 7.75 -0.74
CA GLN A 53 10.38 8.76 -0.36
C GLN A 53 10.95 9.51 -1.56
N SER A 54 10.83 8.97 -2.76
CA SER A 54 11.37 9.61 -3.98
C SER A 54 10.51 10.76 -4.50
N GLY A 55 9.32 10.96 -3.93
CA GLY A 55 8.43 12.05 -4.32
C GLY A 55 7.42 11.72 -5.41
N ILE A 56 7.43 10.48 -5.91
CA ILE A 56 6.42 10.07 -6.89
C ILE A 56 5.04 9.97 -6.22
N THR A 57 4.00 10.39 -6.93
CA THR A 57 2.64 10.24 -6.43
C THR A 57 2.20 8.78 -6.55
N MET A 58 1.75 8.21 -5.45
CA MET A 58 1.32 6.81 -5.39
C MET A 58 -0.08 6.70 -4.83
N VAL A 59 -0.89 5.84 -5.45
CA VAL A 59 -2.17 5.41 -4.90
C VAL A 59 -2.07 3.91 -4.67
N CYS A 60 -2.28 3.47 -3.43
CA CYS A 60 -2.11 2.07 -3.07
C CYS A 60 -3.35 1.54 -2.37
N VAL A 61 -3.94 0.49 -2.93
CA VAL A 61 -5.00 -0.27 -2.26
C VAL A 61 -4.32 -1.41 -1.51
N THR A 62 -4.45 -1.43 -0.18
CA THR A 62 -3.73 -2.41 0.62
C THR A 62 -4.45 -2.73 1.92
N HIS A 63 -4.21 -3.94 2.42
CA HIS A 63 -4.57 -4.35 3.78
C HIS A 63 -3.39 -4.25 4.75
N GLU A 64 -2.24 -3.80 4.26
CA GLU A 64 -1.03 -3.64 5.06
C GLU A 64 -1.09 -2.33 5.85
N VAL A 65 -1.76 -2.39 6.99
CA VAL A 65 -2.07 -1.22 7.80
C VAL A 65 -0.81 -0.55 8.34
N GLY A 66 0.17 -1.34 8.77
CA GLY A 66 1.44 -0.81 9.27
C GLY A 66 2.19 -0.01 8.21
N PHE A 67 2.20 -0.51 6.97
CA PHE A 67 2.79 0.19 5.84
C PHE A 67 2.06 1.52 5.59
N ALA A 68 0.73 1.48 5.53
CA ALA A 68 -0.07 2.68 5.30
C ALA A 68 0.20 3.74 6.38
N ARG A 69 0.25 3.31 7.64
CA ARG A 69 0.51 4.22 8.77
C ARG A 69 1.87 4.90 8.65
N GLU A 70 2.87 4.16 8.17
CA GLU A 70 4.24 4.65 8.10
C GLU A 70 4.49 5.58 6.92
N VAL A 71 3.90 5.31 5.76
CA VAL A 71 4.28 6.00 4.52
C VAL A 71 3.21 6.88 3.91
N ALA A 72 1.95 6.72 4.24
CA ALA A 72 0.88 7.45 3.59
C ALA A 72 0.84 8.92 4.04
N ASP A 73 0.59 9.82 3.11
CA ASP A 73 0.26 11.21 3.42
C ASP A 73 -1.21 11.34 3.80
N ARG A 74 -2.06 10.55 3.16
CA ARG A 74 -3.50 10.47 3.45
C ARG A 74 -3.97 9.04 3.32
N ILE A 75 -4.92 8.68 4.16
CA ILE A 75 -5.58 7.39 4.13
C ILE A 75 -7.03 7.60 3.73
N VAL A 76 -7.49 6.78 2.78
CA VAL A 76 -8.87 6.77 2.31
C VAL A 76 -9.48 5.44 2.72
N PHE A 77 -10.50 5.49 3.57
CA PHE A 77 -11.22 4.29 3.97
C PHE A 77 -12.50 4.16 3.17
N MET A 78 -12.66 3.03 2.51
CA MET A 78 -13.82 2.73 1.69
C MET A 78 -14.56 1.51 2.20
N ASP A 79 -15.87 1.54 2.12
CA ASP A 79 -16.74 0.42 2.44
C ASP A 79 -17.99 0.48 1.57
N GLU A 80 -18.40 -0.68 1.06
CA GLU A 80 -19.57 -0.79 0.19
C GLU A 80 -19.57 0.21 -0.98
N GLY A 81 -18.40 0.40 -1.59
CA GLY A 81 -18.27 1.28 -2.76
C GLY A 81 -18.30 2.76 -2.43
N LYS A 82 -18.25 3.15 -1.16
CA LYS A 82 -18.30 4.55 -0.74
C LYS A 82 -17.06 4.91 0.06
N ILE A 83 -16.64 6.17 -0.09
CA ILE A 83 -15.57 6.72 0.75
C ILE A 83 -16.21 7.17 2.06
N LEU A 84 -15.78 6.58 3.17
CA LEU A 84 -16.29 6.89 4.50
C LEU A 84 -15.45 7.93 5.22
N GLU A 85 -14.14 7.91 4.98
CA GLU A 85 -13.24 8.83 5.68
C GLU A 85 -11.97 9.04 4.87
N ILE A 86 -11.47 10.29 4.89
CA ILE A 86 -10.16 10.65 4.35
C ILE A 86 -9.46 11.45 5.43
N ALA A 87 -8.27 11.00 5.83
CA ALA A 87 -7.52 11.65 6.88
C ALA A 87 -6.03 11.32 6.81
N PRO A 88 -5.14 12.18 7.33
CA PRO A 88 -3.75 11.79 7.53
C PRO A 88 -3.66 10.63 8.52
N PRO A 89 -2.55 9.85 8.50
CA PRO A 89 -2.46 8.62 9.29
C PRO A 89 -2.73 8.80 10.78
N ASP A 90 -2.19 9.83 11.41
CA ASP A 90 -2.37 10.04 12.84
C ASP A 90 -3.84 10.27 13.21
N LEU A 91 -4.57 11.03 12.41
CA LEU A 91 -6.00 11.23 12.63
C LEU A 91 -6.80 9.97 12.32
N PHE A 92 -6.45 9.27 11.25
CA PHE A 92 -7.16 8.06 10.87
C PHE A 92 -7.05 6.98 11.94
N PHE A 93 -5.85 6.72 12.45
CA PHE A 93 -5.63 5.63 13.40
C PHE A 93 -5.98 5.98 14.84
N ASN A 94 -5.84 7.24 15.23
CA ASN A 94 -5.98 7.63 16.63
C ASN A 94 -7.24 8.45 16.92
N HIS A 95 -7.80 9.12 15.92
CA HIS A 95 -8.88 10.07 16.09
C HIS A 95 -9.96 9.98 15.03
N THR A 96 -10.20 8.78 14.51
CA THR A 96 -11.20 8.58 13.45
C THR A 96 -12.60 8.95 13.94
N LYS A 97 -13.37 9.59 13.07
CA LYS A 97 -14.74 10.03 13.38
C LYS A 97 -15.80 9.07 12.88
N ALA A 98 -15.52 8.31 11.84
CA ALA A 98 -16.49 7.40 11.25
C ALA A 98 -16.61 6.13 12.08
N GLN A 99 -17.85 5.76 12.44
CA GLN A 99 -18.10 4.57 13.25
C GLN A 99 -17.60 3.29 12.55
N ARG A 100 -17.81 3.18 11.25
CA ARG A 100 -17.36 2.00 10.48
C ARG A 100 -15.83 1.89 10.47
N THR A 101 -15.14 3.02 10.39
CA THR A 101 -13.68 3.06 10.50
C THR A 101 -13.22 2.57 11.87
N GLN A 102 -13.89 3.00 12.94
CA GLN A 102 -13.58 2.56 14.30
C GLN A 102 -13.74 1.04 14.43
N GLN A 103 -14.81 0.49 13.86
CA GLN A 103 -15.04 -0.96 13.87
C GLN A 103 -13.92 -1.71 13.11
N PHE A 104 -13.56 -1.21 11.95
CA PHE A 104 -12.48 -1.81 11.16
C PHE A 104 -11.16 -1.83 11.93
N LEU A 105 -10.78 -0.69 12.50
CA LEU A 105 -9.53 -0.57 13.25
C LEU A 105 -9.53 -1.46 14.50
N SER A 106 -10.66 -1.60 15.16
CA SER A 106 -10.75 -2.46 16.35
C SER A 106 -10.53 -3.94 16.04
N GLN A 107 -10.78 -4.36 14.81
CA GLN A 107 -10.58 -5.75 14.39
C GLN A 107 -9.14 -6.08 14.06
N ILE A 108 -8.33 -5.10 13.67
CA ILE A 108 -6.95 -5.31 13.22
C ILE A 108 -5.90 -4.76 14.18
N LEU A 109 -6.28 -3.88 15.08
CA LEU A 109 -5.42 -3.36 16.14
C LEU A 109 -5.82 -3.94 17.49
#